data_390a5e09b10c472ccc9e5b6db9d2b901
#
_entry.id   390a5e09b10c472ccc9e5b6db9d2b901
#
_cell.length_a   1.000
_cell.length_b   1.000
_cell.length_c   1.000
_cell.angle_alpha   90.00
_cell.angle_beta   90.00
_cell.angle_gamma   90.00
#
_symmetry.space_group_name_H-M   'P 1'
#
loop_
_entity.id
_entity.type
_entity.pdbx_description
1 polymer ?
#
loop_
_entity_poly.entity_id
_entity_poly.type
_entity_poly.pdbx_seq_one_letter_code
_entity_poly.pdbx_strand_id
1 'polypeptide(L)'
;YISEVGGPRQGNVEGVRKLFNRVVKAAEGAAKGTETKMVFEVMHGNYPLMPNETLSVLIDEELKKLGGISYTDEENLFAQELYKTLLNPDSVIGDQQSVQPLVLTQSKGSTDVGDVSWKVPTSGVRIATWVPGTSAHSWQAVAAGGTTIGTKGSTLAAKVLANSAVKLYFCLLYTSDAADEWL
;
A
#
# COMPACT_ATOMS: atom_id res chain seq x y z
N TYR A 1 13.34 5.70 -15.45
CA TYR A 1 12.95 5.51 -14.04
C TYR A 1 12.29 4.13 -13.96
N ILE A 2 13.01 3.13 -13.48
CA ILE A 2 12.41 1.80 -13.26
C ILE A 2 12.14 1.75 -11.76
N SER A 3 10.96 2.20 -11.33
CA SER A 3 10.55 2.16 -9.94
C SER A 3 9.93 0.83 -9.52
N GLU A 4 9.66 -0.05 -10.47
CA GLU A 4 8.98 -1.32 -10.21
C GLU A 4 9.48 -2.40 -11.16
N VAL A 5 10.53 -3.08 -10.76
CA VAL A 5 10.89 -4.32 -11.40
C VAL A 5 10.56 -5.48 -10.47
N GLY A 6 9.31 -5.54 -10.05
CA GLY A 6 8.71 -6.72 -9.48
C GLY A 6 7.88 -7.41 -10.55
N GLY A 7 8.44 -8.37 -11.25
CA GLY A 7 7.62 -9.24 -12.08
C GLY A 7 6.58 -9.95 -11.20
N PRO A 8 5.36 -10.22 -11.70
CA PRO A 8 4.20 -10.63 -10.90
C PRO A 8 4.33 -11.97 -10.18
N ARG A 9 5.49 -12.58 -10.12
CA ARG A 9 5.66 -13.92 -9.53
C ARG A 9 7.01 -14.19 -8.87
N GLN A 10 7.88 -13.22 -8.72
CA GLN A 10 9.15 -13.45 -8.03
C GLN A 10 9.31 -12.45 -6.90
N GLY A 11 8.63 -12.73 -5.79
CA GLY A 11 8.80 -12.00 -4.53
C GLY A 11 10.15 -12.22 -3.86
N ASN A 12 11.21 -12.47 -4.65
CA ASN A 12 12.56 -12.63 -4.12
C ASN A 12 13.55 -11.67 -4.79
N VAL A 13 14.48 -11.20 -4.01
CA VAL A 13 15.55 -10.28 -4.42
C VAL A 13 16.38 -10.83 -5.60
N GLU A 14 16.57 -12.13 -5.67
CA GLU A 14 17.33 -12.77 -6.75
C GLU A 14 16.66 -12.62 -8.11
N GLY A 15 15.32 -12.78 -8.15
CA GLY A 15 14.55 -12.57 -9.37
C GLY A 15 14.62 -11.13 -9.87
N VAL A 16 14.53 -10.15 -8.95
CA VAL A 16 14.70 -8.73 -9.26
C VAL A 16 16.08 -8.45 -9.84
N ARG A 17 17.15 -8.96 -9.23
CA ARG A 17 18.51 -8.81 -9.73
C ARG A 17 18.71 -9.42 -11.12
N LYS A 18 18.16 -10.62 -11.37
CA LYS A 18 18.19 -11.26 -12.69
C LYS A 18 17.47 -10.42 -13.75
N LEU A 19 16.30 -9.87 -13.39
CA LEU A 19 15.54 -9.03 -14.30
C LEU A 19 16.25 -7.70 -14.57
N PHE A 20 16.80 -7.05 -13.55
CA PHE A 20 17.60 -5.84 -13.68
C PHE A 20 18.76 -6.04 -14.66
N ASN A 21 19.53 -7.12 -14.51
CA ASN A 21 20.64 -7.44 -15.43
C ASN A 21 20.16 -7.62 -16.88
N ARG A 22 18.95 -8.16 -17.10
CA ARG A 22 18.37 -8.26 -18.45
C ARG A 22 17.99 -6.89 -19.01
N VAL A 23 17.43 -6.01 -18.19
CA VAL A 23 17.10 -4.62 -18.58
C VAL A 23 18.35 -3.85 -18.96
N VAL A 24 19.43 -3.97 -18.17
CA VAL A 24 20.72 -3.35 -18.49
C VAL A 24 21.25 -3.84 -19.85
N LYS A 25 21.25 -5.14 -20.09
CA LYS A 25 21.68 -5.72 -21.39
C LYS A 25 20.82 -5.23 -22.55
N ALA A 26 19.52 -5.09 -22.37
CA ALA A 26 18.63 -4.55 -23.41
C ALA A 26 18.96 -3.08 -23.72
N ALA A 27 19.23 -2.27 -22.69
CA ALA A 27 19.65 -0.88 -22.85
C ALA A 27 21.03 -0.76 -23.53
N GLU A 28 21.99 -1.61 -23.18
CA GLU A 28 23.29 -1.68 -23.85
C GLU A 28 23.14 -2.05 -25.32
N GLY A 29 22.28 -3.03 -25.63
CA GLY A 29 21.98 -3.43 -27.00
C GLY A 29 21.37 -2.29 -27.83
N ALA A 30 20.41 -1.56 -27.24
CA ALA A 30 19.80 -0.40 -27.88
C ALA A 30 20.83 0.72 -28.13
N ALA A 31 21.65 1.04 -27.13
CA ALA A 31 22.71 2.05 -27.26
C ALA A 31 23.71 1.68 -28.38
N LYS A 32 24.10 0.40 -28.44
CA LYS A 32 24.99 -0.10 -29.50
C LYS A 32 24.33 0.02 -30.88
N GLY A 33 23.04 -0.32 -30.99
CA GLY A 33 22.31 -0.24 -32.28
C GLY A 33 22.06 1.18 -32.77
N THR A 34 22.06 2.16 -31.86
CA THR A 34 21.85 3.60 -32.17
C THR A 34 23.15 4.43 -32.13
N GLU A 35 24.30 3.77 -32.00
CA GLU A 35 25.64 4.42 -31.90
C GLU A 35 25.69 5.47 -30.76
N THR A 36 24.94 5.25 -29.69
CA THR A 36 24.93 6.09 -28.48
C THR A 36 25.65 5.39 -27.33
N LYS A 37 25.83 6.09 -26.21
CA LYS A 37 26.40 5.54 -24.99
C LYS A 37 25.37 5.49 -23.90
N MET A 38 25.16 4.33 -23.31
CA MET A 38 24.34 4.14 -22.13
C MET A 38 25.21 4.27 -20.87
N VAL A 39 24.69 5.00 -19.89
CA VAL A 39 25.26 5.09 -18.54
C VAL A 39 24.10 4.91 -17.55
N PHE A 40 24.31 4.17 -16.48
CA PHE A 40 23.34 4.01 -15.41
C PHE A 40 24.00 4.03 -14.04
N GLU A 41 23.21 4.37 -13.03
CA GLU A 41 23.58 4.33 -11.63
C GLU A 41 22.49 3.61 -10.85
N VAL A 42 22.88 2.70 -9.97
CA VAL A 42 21.97 2.06 -9.02
C VAL A 42 21.91 2.92 -7.78
N MET A 43 20.81 3.63 -7.60
CA MET A 43 20.64 4.53 -6.45
C MET A 43 20.30 3.75 -5.17
N HIS A 44 19.36 2.80 -5.23
CA HIS A 44 18.98 1.91 -4.13
C HIS A 44 18.16 0.73 -4.65
N GLY A 45 17.88 -0.22 -3.75
CA GLY A 45 16.94 -1.31 -3.97
C GLY A 45 16.34 -1.71 -2.63
N ASN A 46 15.05 -2.03 -2.60
CA ASN A 46 14.33 -2.37 -1.40
C ASN A 46 14.08 -3.88 -1.30
N TYR A 47 14.08 -4.40 -0.08
CA TYR A 47 13.62 -5.75 0.19
C TYR A 47 12.08 -5.82 0.14
N PRO A 48 11.48 -6.99 -0.16
CA PRO A 48 10.05 -7.18 -0.02
C PRO A 48 9.65 -7.01 1.45
N LEU A 49 8.43 -6.48 1.68
CA LEU A 49 7.90 -6.32 3.02
C LEU A 49 7.74 -7.69 3.68
N MET A 50 8.24 -7.83 4.90
CA MET A 50 8.03 -8.98 5.76
C MET A 50 6.73 -8.77 6.56
N PRO A 51 5.67 -9.56 6.33
CA PRO A 51 4.42 -9.40 7.06
C PRO A 51 4.62 -9.79 8.54
N ASN A 52 4.00 -9.03 9.44
CA ASN A 52 3.86 -9.38 10.84
C ASN A 52 2.39 -9.65 11.15
N GLU A 53 2.03 -10.91 11.36
CA GLU A 53 0.66 -11.35 11.51
C GLU A 53 0.04 -10.80 12.80
N THR A 54 0.76 -10.87 13.92
CA THR A 54 0.29 -10.41 15.24
C THR A 54 -0.09 -8.92 15.19
N LEU A 55 0.75 -8.07 14.63
CA LEU A 55 0.44 -6.65 14.46
C LEU A 55 -0.71 -6.42 13.47
N SER A 56 -0.80 -7.23 12.42
CA SER A 56 -1.87 -7.12 11.44
C SER A 56 -3.23 -7.44 12.05
N VAL A 57 -3.32 -8.49 12.88
CA VAL A 57 -4.53 -8.85 13.63
C VAL A 57 -4.92 -7.74 14.60
N LEU A 58 -3.95 -7.20 15.36
CA LEU A 58 -4.22 -6.09 16.29
C LEU A 58 -4.81 -4.88 15.59
N ILE A 59 -4.23 -4.47 14.46
CA ILE A 59 -4.69 -3.32 13.68
C ILE A 59 -6.08 -3.60 13.08
N ASP A 60 -6.32 -4.80 12.57
CA ASP A 60 -7.61 -5.23 12.02
C ASP A 60 -8.72 -5.19 13.08
N GLU A 61 -8.45 -5.65 14.31
CA GLU A 61 -9.37 -5.55 15.42
C GLU A 61 -9.73 -4.09 15.75
N GLU A 62 -8.76 -3.19 15.77
CA GLU A 62 -9.02 -1.77 16.05
C GLU A 62 -9.79 -1.11 14.90
N LEU A 63 -9.50 -1.46 13.66
CA LEU A 63 -10.28 -1.00 12.51
C LEU A 63 -11.73 -1.50 12.57
N LYS A 64 -11.95 -2.77 12.90
CA LYS A 64 -13.30 -3.34 13.04
C LYS A 64 -14.13 -2.67 14.13
N LYS A 65 -13.51 -2.25 15.23
CA LYS A 65 -14.19 -1.49 16.30
C LYS A 65 -14.63 -0.09 15.86
N LEU A 66 -13.83 0.56 15.02
CA LEU A 66 -14.12 1.90 14.53
C LEU A 66 -15.07 1.89 13.32
N GLY A 67 -15.05 0.80 12.55
CA GLY A 67 -15.88 0.63 11.36
C GLY A 67 -15.34 1.37 10.13
N GLY A 68 -16.15 1.41 9.09
CA GLY A 68 -15.87 2.11 7.84
C GLY A 68 -16.25 3.58 7.85
N ILE A 69 -16.38 4.17 6.66
CA ILE A 69 -16.64 5.60 6.46
C ILE A 69 -18.02 5.78 5.84
N SER A 70 -18.87 6.59 6.49
CA SER A 70 -20.14 7.00 5.92
C SER A 70 -20.01 8.35 5.23
N TYR A 71 -20.57 8.45 4.03
CA TYR A 71 -20.67 9.70 3.28
C TYR A 71 -21.92 10.48 3.65
N THR A 72 -21.84 11.80 3.65
CA THR A 72 -23.00 12.68 3.66
C THR A 72 -23.70 12.66 2.30
N ASP A 73 -24.89 13.29 2.21
CA ASP A 73 -25.59 13.39 0.92
C ASP A 73 -24.77 14.16 -0.12
N GLU A 74 -24.07 15.22 0.29
CA GLU A 74 -23.20 16.00 -0.59
C GLU A 74 -21.99 15.17 -1.07
N GLU A 75 -21.37 14.40 -0.16
CA GLU A 75 -20.28 13.51 -0.50
C GLU A 75 -20.74 12.37 -1.41
N ASN A 76 -21.94 11.85 -1.22
CA ASN A 76 -22.53 10.85 -2.11
C ASN A 76 -22.78 11.41 -3.51
N LEU A 77 -23.30 12.63 -3.63
CA LEU A 77 -23.46 13.28 -4.93
C LEU A 77 -22.12 13.46 -5.64
N PHE A 78 -21.13 13.99 -4.94
CA PHE A 78 -19.77 14.13 -5.47
C PHE A 78 -19.20 12.76 -5.89
N ALA A 79 -19.32 11.74 -5.03
CA ALA A 79 -18.81 10.41 -5.30
C ALA A 79 -19.48 9.79 -6.55
N GLN A 80 -20.78 9.96 -6.73
CA GLN A 80 -21.50 9.47 -7.90
C GLN A 80 -21.03 10.14 -9.20
N GLU A 81 -20.80 11.45 -9.20
CA GLU A 81 -20.29 12.16 -10.36
C GLU A 81 -18.86 11.72 -10.70
N LEU A 82 -18.01 11.59 -9.69
CA LEU A 82 -16.63 11.13 -9.88
C LEU A 82 -16.59 9.67 -10.38
N TYR A 83 -17.44 8.81 -9.83
CA TYR A 83 -17.53 7.40 -10.18
C TYR A 83 -17.85 7.17 -11.66
N LYS A 84 -18.67 8.02 -12.28
CA LYS A 84 -18.97 7.98 -13.72
C LYS A 84 -17.73 8.14 -14.61
N THR A 85 -16.66 8.72 -14.08
CA THR A 85 -15.40 8.95 -14.80
C THR A 85 -14.39 7.82 -14.65
N LEU A 86 -14.68 6.82 -13.79
CA LEU A 86 -13.78 5.70 -13.56
C LEU A 86 -13.83 4.69 -14.71
N LEU A 87 -12.67 4.15 -15.07
CA LEU A 87 -12.55 3.11 -16.06
C LEU A 87 -12.54 1.74 -15.39
N ASN A 88 -13.58 0.94 -15.60
CA ASN A 88 -13.71 -0.42 -15.06
C ASN A 88 -13.44 -0.50 -13.54
N PRO A 89 -14.19 0.22 -12.70
CA PRO A 89 -14.02 0.15 -11.26
C PRO A 89 -14.28 -1.27 -10.74
N ASP A 90 -13.43 -1.74 -9.84
CA ASP A 90 -13.50 -3.05 -9.18
C ASP A 90 -14.25 -3.03 -7.85
N SER A 91 -14.68 -1.86 -7.42
CA SER A 91 -15.39 -1.60 -6.16
C SER A 91 -16.52 -0.61 -6.39
N VAL A 92 -17.57 -0.65 -5.58
CA VAL A 92 -18.76 0.19 -5.72
C VAL A 92 -18.89 1.19 -4.57
N ILE A 93 -19.61 2.29 -4.81
CA ILE A 93 -19.97 3.25 -3.75
C ILE A 93 -20.80 2.52 -2.69
N GLY A 94 -20.35 2.60 -1.44
CA GLY A 94 -20.90 1.83 -0.31
C GLY A 94 -19.85 0.90 0.31
N ASP A 95 -18.89 0.39 -0.46
CA ASP A 95 -17.83 -0.51 0.03
C ASP A 95 -16.97 0.15 1.11
N GLN A 96 -16.81 1.47 1.07
CA GLN A 96 -16.08 2.23 2.11
C GLN A 96 -16.72 2.17 3.50
N GLN A 97 -17.98 1.74 3.61
CA GLN A 97 -18.67 1.58 4.88
C GLN A 97 -18.33 0.27 5.60
N SER A 98 -17.76 -0.67 4.86
CA SER A 98 -17.43 -2.01 5.35
C SER A 98 -15.94 -2.17 5.57
N VAL A 99 -15.57 -2.79 6.68
CA VAL A 99 -14.19 -3.26 6.89
C VAL A 99 -14.00 -4.55 6.12
N GLN A 100 -13.05 -4.55 5.20
CA GLN A 100 -12.74 -5.74 4.40
C GLN A 100 -12.06 -6.80 5.26
N PRO A 101 -12.21 -8.09 4.92
CA PRO A 101 -11.53 -9.18 5.63
C PRO A 101 -10.01 -8.98 5.63
N LEU A 102 -9.36 -9.31 6.75
CA LEU A 102 -7.91 -9.39 6.81
C LEU A 102 -7.43 -10.55 5.93
N VAL A 103 -6.70 -10.23 4.89
CA VAL A 103 -6.12 -11.22 3.98
C VAL A 103 -4.67 -10.85 3.68
N LEU A 104 -3.81 -11.85 3.64
CA LEU A 104 -2.44 -11.66 3.19
C LEU A 104 -2.43 -11.67 1.65
N THR A 105 -2.18 -10.50 1.06
CA THR A 105 -2.11 -10.33 -0.39
C THR A 105 -0.72 -9.89 -0.82
N GLN A 106 -0.26 -10.46 -1.93
CA GLN A 106 0.98 -9.99 -2.55
C GLN A 106 0.67 -8.74 -3.39
N SER A 107 1.17 -7.59 -2.96
CA SER A 107 1.08 -6.33 -3.72
C SER A 107 2.18 -6.25 -4.77
N LYS A 108 1.91 -5.51 -5.85
CA LYS A 108 2.90 -5.18 -6.89
C LYS A 108 3.57 -3.82 -6.66
N GLY A 109 3.15 -3.09 -5.63
CA GLY A 109 3.72 -1.80 -5.28
C GLY A 109 5.11 -1.94 -4.65
N SER A 110 5.92 -0.89 -4.80
CA SER A 110 7.24 -0.78 -4.19
C SER A 110 7.20 0.21 -3.02
N THR A 111 7.93 -0.09 -1.96
CA THR A 111 8.04 0.76 -0.77
C THR A 111 9.33 0.46 -0.02
N ASP A 112 9.94 1.48 0.58
CA ASP A 112 11.09 1.36 1.49
C ASP A 112 10.71 0.79 2.87
N VAL A 113 9.42 0.74 3.20
CA VAL A 113 8.91 0.07 4.41
C VAL A 113 9.33 -1.41 4.45
N GLY A 114 9.57 -2.02 3.29
CA GLY A 114 10.16 -3.36 3.21
C GLY A 114 11.42 -3.48 4.06
N ASP A 115 12.40 -2.61 3.85
CA ASP A 115 13.68 -2.65 4.59
C ASP A 115 13.49 -2.43 6.09
N VAL A 116 12.53 -1.59 6.49
CA VAL A 116 12.17 -1.38 7.91
C VAL A 116 11.62 -2.68 8.51
N SER A 117 10.77 -3.40 7.77
CA SER A 117 10.14 -4.64 8.23
C SER A 117 11.13 -5.76 8.52
N TRP A 118 12.32 -5.72 7.92
CA TRP A 118 13.43 -6.64 8.21
C TRP A 118 14.24 -6.26 9.45
N LYS A 119 13.91 -5.17 10.11
CA LYS A 119 14.63 -4.68 11.31
C LYS A 119 13.74 -4.58 12.53
N VAL A 120 12.47 -4.29 12.34
CA VAL A 120 11.48 -4.17 13.40
C VAL A 120 10.13 -4.70 12.95
N PRO A 121 9.32 -5.29 13.85
CA PRO A 121 7.97 -5.71 13.54
C PRO A 121 7.18 -4.56 12.91
N THR A 122 6.62 -4.80 11.73
CA THR A 122 5.98 -3.74 10.93
C THR A 122 4.66 -4.23 10.38
N SER A 123 3.63 -3.42 10.52
CA SER A 123 2.34 -3.62 9.88
C SER A 123 1.71 -2.28 9.54
N GLY A 124 0.60 -2.29 8.83
CA GLY A 124 -0.09 -1.07 8.40
C GLY A 124 -1.56 -1.31 8.11
N VAL A 125 -2.27 -0.22 7.86
CA VAL A 125 -3.68 -0.24 7.50
C VAL A 125 -3.92 0.56 6.23
N ARG A 126 -4.84 0.09 5.40
CA ARG A 126 -5.34 0.82 4.24
C ARG A 126 -6.74 1.31 4.52
N ILE A 127 -6.94 2.61 4.39
CA ILE A 127 -8.24 3.25 4.63
C ILE A 127 -8.69 3.96 3.35
N ALA A 128 -10.00 3.90 3.07
CA ALA A 128 -10.59 4.58 1.93
C ALA A 128 -10.50 6.10 2.09
N THR A 129 -9.63 6.74 1.31
CA THR A 129 -9.50 8.20 1.20
C THR A 129 -9.97 8.72 -0.14
N TRP A 130 -10.40 7.82 -1.01
CA TRP A 130 -10.94 8.08 -2.35
C TRP A 130 -12.30 7.39 -2.51
N VAL A 131 -13.01 7.78 -3.55
CA VAL A 131 -14.23 7.08 -3.95
C VAL A 131 -13.88 5.64 -4.34
N PRO A 132 -14.63 4.61 -3.88
CA PRO A 132 -14.37 3.21 -4.23
C PRO A 132 -14.17 2.99 -5.72
N GLY A 133 -13.23 2.12 -6.10
CA GLY A 133 -12.87 1.85 -7.49
C GLY A 133 -11.91 2.88 -8.13
N THR A 134 -11.49 3.91 -7.39
CA THR A 134 -10.53 4.90 -7.89
C THR A 134 -9.13 4.29 -7.97
N SER A 135 -8.52 4.36 -9.15
CA SER A 135 -7.14 3.92 -9.34
C SER A 135 -6.15 4.89 -8.69
N ALA A 136 -5.08 4.36 -8.11
CA ALA A 136 -3.94 5.17 -7.66
C ALA A 136 -3.31 5.92 -8.86
N HIS A 137 -2.63 7.04 -8.59
CA HIS A 137 -1.98 7.89 -9.59
C HIS A 137 -2.93 8.45 -10.66
N SER A 138 -4.18 8.75 -10.27
CA SER A 138 -5.20 9.32 -11.13
C SER A 138 -5.63 10.71 -10.67
N TRP A 139 -6.18 11.52 -11.56
CA TRP A 139 -6.75 12.81 -11.19
C TRP A 139 -7.97 12.66 -10.26
N GLN A 140 -8.70 11.55 -10.37
CA GLN A 140 -9.83 11.23 -9.49
C GLN A 140 -9.36 11.03 -8.04
N ALA A 141 -8.20 10.40 -7.83
CA ALA A 141 -7.60 10.25 -6.51
C ALA A 141 -7.28 11.62 -5.90
N VAL A 142 -6.73 12.54 -6.69
CA VAL A 142 -6.44 13.92 -6.27
C VAL A 142 -7.74 14.67 -5.95
N ALA A 143 -8.74 14.57 -6.83
CA ALA A 143 -10.02 15.25 -6.64
C ALA A 143 -10.74 14.82 -5.35
N ALA A 144 -10.76 13.52 -5.05
CA ALA A 144 -11.39 13.00 -3.83
C ALA A 144 -10.53 13.24 -2.58
N GLY A 145 -9.21 13.07 -2.68
CA GLY A 145 -8.28 13.18 -1.55
C GLY A 145 -8.25 14.57 -0.90
N GLY A 146 -8.52 15.62 -1.67
CA GLY A 146 -8.61 17.00 -1.19
C GLY A 146 -9.93 17.39 -0.55
N THR A 147 -10.91 16.48 -0.49
CA THR A 147 -12.25 16.74 0.06
C THR A 147 -12.41 16.19 1.48
N THR A 148 -13.61 16.35 2.03
CA THR A 148 -14.01 15.74 3.31
C THR A 148 -13.96 14.20 3.27
N ILE A 149 -14.11 13.57 2.11
CA ILE A 149 -13.93 12.13 1.92
C ILE A 149 -12.50 11.73 2.32
N GLY A 150 -11.48 12.42 1.75
CA GLY A 150 -10.07 12.17 2.09
C GLY A 150 -9.77 12.44 3.57
N THR A 151 -10.32 13.53 4.12
CA THR A 151 -10.14 13.90 5.54
C THR A 151 -10.75 12.85 6.47
N LYS A 152 -11.95 12.34 6.19
CA LYS A 152 -12.58 11.27 6.97
C LYS A 152 -11.70 10.01 6.99
N GLY A 153 -11.18 9.61 5.82
CA GLY A 153 -10.30 8.46 5.73
C GLY A 153 -9.01 8.65 6.52
N SER A 154 -8.35 9.80 6.38
CA SER A 154 -7.15 10.12 7.14
C SER A 154 -7.39 10.17 8.65
N THR A 155 -8.54 10.70 9.07
CA THR A 155 -8.93 10.73 10.49
C THR A 155 -9.18 9.33 11.04
N LEU A 156 -9.83 8.45 10.26
CA LEU A 156 -10.03 7.05 10.65
C LEU A 156 -8.68 6.34 10.77
N ALA A 157 -7.77 6.51 9.81
CA ALA A 157 -6.43 5.95 9.86
C ALA A 157 -5.68 6.38 11.13
N ALA A 158 -5.72 7.67 11.46
CA ALA A 158 -5.09 8.19 12.68
C ALA A 158 -5.67 7.57 13.95
N LYS A 159 -6.99 7.38 14.03
CA LYS A 159 -7.64 6.72 15.18
C LYS A 159 -7.23 5.25 15.30
N VAL A 160 -7.21 4.51 14.20
CA VAL A 160 -6.76 3.09 14.19
C VAL A 160 -5.35 2.98 14.70
N LEU A 161 -4.43 3.79 14.16
CA LEU A 161 -3.02 3.76 14.56
C LEU A 161 -2.82 4.18 16.03
N ALA A 162 -3.54 5.21 16.49
CA ALA A 162 -3.46 5.64 17.89
C ALA A 162 -3.96 4.55 18.85
N ASN A 163 -5.10 3.93 18.56
CA ASN A 163 -5.64 2.85 19.37
C ASN A 163 -4.69 1.63 19.38
N SER A 164 -4.14 1.28 18.23
CA SER A 164 -3.15 0.20 18.12
C SER A 164 -1.90 0.50 18.94
N ALA A 165 -1.39 1.73 18.90
CA ALA A 165 -0.25 2.14 19.71
C ALA A 165 -0.54 2.05 21.20
N VAL A 166 -1.72 2.51 21.65
CA VAL A 166 -2.14 2.40 23.06
C VAL A 166 -2.16 0.94 23.49
N LYS A 167 -2.70 0.03 22.68
CA LYS A 167 -2.69 -1.40 22.99
C LYS A 167 -1.28 -1.97 23.11
N LEU A 168 -0.39 -1.63 22.19
CA LEU A 168 1.01 -2.09 22.22
C LEU A 168 1.73 -1.59 23.48
N TYR A 169 1.50 -0.35 23.92
CA TYR A 169 2.14 0.19 25.12
C TYR A 169 1.63 -0.41 26.43
N PHE A 170 0.36 -0.81 26.47
CA PHE A 170 -0.26 -1.31 27.71
C PHE A 170 -0.45 -2.83 27.76
N CYS A 171 -0.17 -3.56 26.67
CA CYS A 171 -0.30 -5.00 26.62
C CYS A 171 1.04 -5.69 26.32
N LEU A 172 1.67 -6.22 27.38
CA LEU A 172 2.94 -6.93 27.29
C LEU A 172 2.90 -8.17 26.40
N LEU A 173 1.75 -8.82 26.24
CA LEU A 173 1.60 -9.99 25.38
C LEU A 173 1.85 -9.65 23.90
N TYR A 174 1.29 -8.52 23.42
CA TYR A 174 1.52 -8.10 22.04
C TYR A 174 2.95 -7.65 21.76
N THR A 175 3.67 -7.14 22.77
CA THR A 175 5.06 -6.73 22.61
C THR A 175 6.01 -7.92 22.57
N SER A 176 5.75 -8.99 23.33
CA SER A 176 6.54 -10.22 23.29
C SER A 176 6.30 -10.98 21.97
N ASP A 177 5.06 -11.26 21.62
CA ASP A 177 4.71 -12.01 20.39
C ASP A 177 5.21 -11.31 19.13
N ALA A 178 5.08 -9.97 19.06
CA ALA A 178 5.58 -9.21 17.91
C ALA A 178 7.11 -9.27 17.77
N ALA A 179 7.85 -9.53 18.86
CA ALA A 179 9.30 -9.71 18.84
C ALA A 179 9.71 -11.15 18.49
N ASP A 180 8.92 -12.14 18.89
CA ASP A 180 9.23 -13.57 18.72
C ASP A 180 9.05 -14.06 17.28
N GLU A 181 8.25 -13.38 16.45
CA GLU A 181 8.12 -13.69 15.02
C GLU A 181 9.43 -13.47 14.22
N TRP A 182 10.51 -13.05 14.88
CA TRP A 182 11.81 -12.76 14.27
C TRP A 182 12.88 -13.85 14.49
N LEU A 183 12.58 -14.88 15.27
CA LEU A 183 13.47 -15.99 15.56
C LEU A 183 13.12 -17.24 14.74
#